data_82c28a01761d2e5e7847aa351452276a
#
_entry.id   82c28a01761d2e5e7847aa351452276a
#
_cell.length_a   1.000
_cell.length_b   1.000
_cell.length_c   1.000
_cell.angle_alpha   90.00
_cell.angle_beta   90.00
_cell.angle_gamma   90.00
#
_symmetry.space_group_name_H-M   'P 1'
#
loop_
_entity.id
_entity.type
_entity.pdbx_description
1 polymer ?
#
loop_
_entity_poly.entity_id
_entity_poly.type
_entity_poly.pdbx_seq_one_letter_code
_entity_poly.pdbx_strand_id
1 'polypeptide(L)'
;MNAQQVLAQFASSGAETCFHGRHINPQIYADLNGKNWHLEDYVSRGGYQALKRIVGADGGAGLTQDEVIAIVKESALRGRGGAGFPTGLKWSFMPRQFPGQKY
;
A
#
# COMPACT_ATOMS: atom_id res chain seq x y z
N MET A 1 29.06 12.60 -16.92
CA MET A 1 28.71 11.16 -16.90
C MET A 1 27.73 10.89 -18.03
N ASN A 2 28.00 9.89 -18.87
CA ASN A 2 27.10 9.54 -19.97
C ASN A 2 26.02 8.53 -19.51
N ALA A 3 25.02 8.27 -20.39
CA ALA A 3 23.92 7.39 -20.05
C ALA A 3 24.36 5.96 -19.70
N GLN A 4 25.36 5.43 -20.38
CA GLN A 4 25.89 4.08 -20.12
C GLN A 4 26.56 4.00 -18.76
N GLN A 5 27.29 5.02 -18.35
CA GLN A 5 27.93 5.08 -17.03
C GLN A 5 26.88 5.14 -15.92
N VAL A 6 25.82 5.89 -16.12
CA VAL A 6 24.70 5.96 -15.16
C VAL A 6 24.03 4.58 -15.04
N LEU A 7 23.72 3.93 -16.15
CA LEU A 7 23.13 2.58 -16.14
C LEU A 7 24.04 1.55 -15.46
N ALA A 8 25.34 1.62 -15.70
CA ALA A 8 26.30 0.73 -15.06
C ALA A 8 26.32 0.92 -13.54
N GLN A 9 26.22 2.16 -13.05
CA GLN A 9 26.13 2.43 -11.63
C GLN A 9 24.87 1.84 -10.99
N PHE A 10 23.72 1.96 -11.66
CA PHE A 10 22.48 1.33 -11.18
C PHE A 10 22.60 -0.18 -11.13
N ALA A 11 23.14 -0.79 -12.16
CA ALA A 11 23.36 -2.24 -12.20
C ALA A 11 24.31 -2.72 -11.10
N SER A 12 25.43 -2.00 -10.88
CA SER A 12 26.43 -2.37 -9.87
C SER A 12 25.95 -2.15 -8.44
N SER A 13 25.06 -1.20 -8.20
CA SER A 13 24.50 -0.93 -6.88
C SER A 13 23.40 -1.92 -6.45
N GLY A 14 22.94 -2.79 -7.34
CA GLY A 14 21.82 -3.67 -7.09
C GLY A 14 20.47 -2.96 -7.07
N ALA A 15 20.43 -1.67 -7.38
CA ALA A 15 19.21 -0.87 -7.46
C ALA A 15 18.52 -1.14 -8.80
N GLU A 16 17.64 -2.10 -8.84
CA GLU A 16 16.94 -2.52 -10.05
C GLU A 16 15.74 -1.65 -10.38
N THR A 17 15.34 -0.76 -9.47
CA THR A 17 14.27 0.18 -9.69
C THR A 17 14.79 1.61 -9.64
N CYS A 18 14.14 2.51 -10.37
CA CYS A 18 14.51 3.92 -10.35
C CYS A 18 14.24 4.60 -9.00
N PHE A 19 13.56 3.94 -8.09
CA PHE A 19 13.19 4.49 -6.79
C PHE A 19 14.07 3.99 -5.66
N HIS A 20 14.67 2.81 -5.82
CA HIS A 20 15.51 2.23 -4.78
C HIS A 20 16.71 3.13 -4.49
N GLY A 21 16.96 3.41 -3.22
CA GLY A 21 18.09 4.24 -2.78
C GLY A 21 17.95 5.75 -3.04
N ARG A 22 16.88 6.20 -3.68
CA ARG A 22 16.65 7.62 -3.94
C ARG A 22 15.98 8.37 -2.78
N HIS A 23 15.33 7.65 -1.91
CA HIS A 23 14.64 8.23 -0.77
C HIS A 23 15.41 7.96 0.51
N ILE A 24 15.60 8.99 1.32
CA ILE A 24 16.28 8.85 2.61
C ILE A 24 15.47 8.01 3.58
N ASN A 25 14.16 8.18 3.55
CA ASN A 25 13.24 7.48 4.44
C ASN A 25 11.98 7.08 3.67
N PRO A 26 12.07 6.05 2.82
CA PRO A 26 10.95 5.67 1.97
C PRO A 26 9.78 5.15 2.80
N GLN A 27 8.56 5.54 2.43
CA GLN A 27 7.32 5.06 3.03
C GLN A 27 6.63 4.04 2.10
N ILE A 28 6.35 4.46 0.86
CA ILE A 28 5.63 3.62 -0.11
C ILE A 28 6.52 2.47 -0.59
N TYR A 29 7.80 2.74 -0.81
CA TYR A 29 8.78 1.76 -1.29
C TYR A 29 9.65 1.19 -0.16
N ALA A 30 9.19 1.33 1.09
CA ALA A 30 9.89 0.74 2.21
C ALA A 30 10.07 -0.77 1.99
N ASP A 31 11.21 -1.28 2.37
CA ASP A 31 11.57 -2.69 2.29
C ASP A 31 11.72 -3.26 0.87
N LEU A 32 11.53 -2.47 -0.18
CA LEU A 32 11.76 -2.93 -1.55
C LEU A 32 13.23 -2.78 -1.93
N ASN A 33 13.82 -3.84 -2.47
CA ASN A 33 15.22 -3.87 -2.89
C ASN A 33 15.43 -4.15 -4.40
N GLY A 34 14.33 -4.20 -5.17
CA GLY A 34 14.36 -4.49 -6.60
C GLY A 34 14.33 -5.97 -6.96
N LYS A 35 14.40 -6.87 -5.95
CA LYS A 35 14.42 -8.33 -6.14
C LYS A 35 13.30 -9.05 -5.39
N ASN A 36 12.67 -8.39 -4.44
CA ASN A 36 11.69 -8.96 -3.52
C ASN A 36 10.25 -8.51 -3.85
N TRP A 37 9.88 -8.60 -5.12
CA TRP A 37 8.59 -8.12 -5.62
C TRP A 37 7.58 -9.23 -5.91
N HIS A 38 7.91 -10.49 -5.61
CA HIS A 38 7.01 -11.62 -5.78
C HIS A 38 5.95 -11.69 -4.67
N LEU A 39 4.93 -12.50 -4.87
CA LEU A 39 3.84 -12.67 -3.92
C LEU A 39 4.35 -13.15 -2.55
N GLU A 40 5.26 -14.11 -2.55
CA GLU A 40 5.85 -14.66 -1.34
C GLU A 40 6.58 -13.59 -0.53
N ASP A 41 7.29 -12.70 -1.21
CA ASP A 41 7.99 -11.58 -0.58
C ASP A 41 6.99 -10.61 0.07
N TYR A 42 5.92 -10.29 -0.64
CA TYR A 42 4.86 -9.43 -0.10
C TYR A 42 4.20 -10.05 1.14
N VAL A 43 3.86 -11.32 1.07
CA VAL A 43 3.25 -12.04 2.21
C VAL A 43 4.22 -12.10 3.39
N SER A 44 5.51 -12.34 3.15
CA SER A 44 6.53 -12.39 4.22
C SER A 44 6.69 -11.06 4.97
N ARG A 45 6.37 -9.93 4.31
CA ARG A 45 6.40 -8.60 4.92
C ARG A 45 5.07 -8.20 5.57
N GLY A 46 4.15 -9.13 5.76
CA GLY A 46 2.85 -8.87 6.36
C GLY A 46 1.75 -8.54 5.35
N GLY A 47 1.98 -8.80 4.07
CA GLY A 47 0.97 -8.62 3.03
C GLY A 47 -0.29 -9.41 3.31
N TYR A 48 -1.44 -8.83 3.02
CA TYR A 48 -2.78 -9.40 3.23
C TYR A 48 -3.19 -9.63 4.69
N GLN A 49 -2.37 -9.28 5.67
CA GLN A 49 -2.75 -9.45 7.08
C GLN A 49 -3.99 -8.63 7.45
N ALA A 50 -4.05 -7.38 7.01
CA ALA A 50 -5.22 -6.54 7.24
C ALA A 50 -6.48 -7.12 6.58
N LEU A 51 -6.36 -7.59 5.34
CA LEU A 51 -7.48 -8.23 4.64
C LEU A 51 -7.98 -9.46 5.39
N LYS A 52 -7.08 -10.34 5.83
CA LYS A 52 -7.44 -11.53 6.62
C LYS A 52 -8.19 -11.16 7.90
N ARG A 53 -7.75 -10.11 8.59
CA ARG A 53 -8.43 -9.61 9.78
C ARG A 53 -9.84 -9.09 9.45
N ILE A 54 -9.99 -8.33 8.38
CA ILE A 54 -11.28 -7.76 7.97
C ILE A 54 -12.30 -8.86 7.65
N VAL A 55 -11.88 -9.88 6.90
CA VAL A 55 -12.79 -10.97 6.49
C VAL A 55 -12.88 -12.11 7.51
N GLY A 56 -12.13 -12.05 8.60
CA GLY A 56 -12.12 -13.09 9.62
C GLY A 56 -11.32 -14.33 9.25
N ALA A 57 -10.48 -14.28 8.22
CA ALA A 57 -9.67 -15.42 7.77
C ALA A 57 -8.48 -15.73 8.69
N ASP A 58 -8.20 -14.87 9.65
CA ASP A 58 -7.17 -15.06 10.68
C ASP A 58 -7.67 -15.85 11.92
N GLY A 59 -8.92 -16.33 11.87
CA GLY A 59 -9.57 -17.00 13.00
C GLY A 59 -10.39 -16.06 13.89
N GLY A 60 -10.43 -14.77 13.62
CA GLY A 60 -11.23 -13.78 14.34
C GLY A 60 -12.64 -13.63 13.76
N ALA A 61 -13.40 -12.72 14.36
CA ALA A 61 -14.78 -12.44 13.94
C ALA A 61 -14.89 -11.57 12.69
N GLY A 62 -13.77 -11.04 12.20
CA GLY A 62 -13.76 -10.05 11.12
C GLY A 62 -14.16 -8.66 11.61
N LEU A 63 -14.24 -7.72 10.66
CA LEU A 63 -14.63 -6.34 10.93
C LEU A 63 -15.78 -5.95 10.02
N THR A 64 -16.69 -5.14 10.53
CA THR A 64 -17.75 -4.54 9.72
C THR A 64 -17.21 -3.41 8.84
N GLN A 65 -17.96 -3.03 7.83
CA GLN A 65 -17.59 -1.89 6.97
C GLN A 65 -17.43 -0.60 7.78
N ASP A 66 -18.29 -0.38 8.76
CA ASP A 66 -18.24 0.81 9.62
C ASP A 66 -16.98 0.82 10.51
N GLU A 67 -16.62 -0.33 11.04
CA GLU A 67 -15.39 -0.47 11.84
C GLU A 67 -14.13 -0.18 11.00
N VAL A 68 -14.08 -0.68 9.76
CA VAL A 68 -12.97 -0.40 8.84
C VAL A 68 -12.89 1.09 8.53
N ILE A 69 -14.03 1.72 8.23
CA ILE A 69 -14.08 3.16 7.96
C ILE A 69 -13.63 3.97 9.18
N ALA A 70 -14.06 3.57 10.38
CA ALA A 70 -13.64 4.23 11.61
C ALA A 70 -12.12 4.16 11.81
N ILE A 71 -11.52 3.00 11.58
CA ILE A 71 -10.06 2.81 11.69
C ILE A 71 -9.33 3.71 10.68
N VAL A 72 -9.80 3.77 9.43
CA VAL A 72 -9.16 4.61 8.41
C VAL A 72 -9.32 6.10 8.73
N LYS A 73 -10.47 6.52 9.28
CA LYS A 73 -10.65 7.91 9.76
C LYS A 73 -9.67 8.25 10.89
N GLU A 74 -9.54 7.36 11.86
CA GLU A 74 -8.65 7.55 13.00
C GLU A 74 -7.18 7.64 12.55
N SER A 75 -6.80 6.89 11.52
CA SER A 75 -5.44 6.93 10.97
C SER A 75 -5.07 8.27 10.32
N ALA A 76 -6.05 9.11 10.04
CA ALA A 76 -5.89 10.38 9.34
C ALA A 76 -5.24 10.24 7.93
N LEU A 77 -5.32 9.06 7.33
CA LEU A 77 -4.81 8.84 5.97
C LEU A 77 -5.50 9.77 4.98
N ARG A 78 -4.70 10.40 4.13
CA ARG A 78 -5.18 11.32 3.09
C ARG A 78 -4.81 10.80 1.71
N GLY A 79 -5.59 11.22 0.71
CA GLY A 79 -5.29 10.95 -0.69
C GLY A 79 -3.92 11.49 -1.11
N ARG A 80 -3.31 10.82 -2.07
CA ARG A 80 -1.98 11.17 -2.61
C ARG A 80 -2.05 11.71 -4.04
N GLY A 81 -3.26 12.04 -4.51
CA GLY A 81 -3.46 12.60 -5.85
C GLY A 81 -3.28 14.12 -5.94
N GLY A 82 -3.00 14.79 -4.81
CA GLY A 82 -2.75 16.24 -4.75
C GLY A 82 -3.68 17.00 -3.80
N ALA A 83 -4.98 16.68 -3.79
CA ALA A 83 -5.96 17.39 -2.94
C ALA A 83 -5.86 16.99 -1.46
N GLY A 84 -5.29 15.85 -1.14
CA GLY A 84 -5.14 15.39 0.23
C GLY A 84 -6.47 15.12 0.95
N PHE A 85 -7.51 14.74 0.22
CA PHE A 85 -8.82 14.50 0.81
C PHE A 85 -8.77 13.36 1.83
N PRO A 86 -9.44 13.47 2.99
CA PRO A 86 -9.42 12.41 4.00
C PRO A 86 -10.04 11.11 3.46
N THR A 87 -9.25 10.05 3.43
CA THR A 87 -9.64 8.77 2.81
C THR A 87 -10.84 8.13 3.51
N GLY A 88 -10.85 8.08 4.84
CA GLY A 88 -11.94 7.49 5.60
C GLY A 88 -13.26 8.25 5.40
N LEU A 89 -13.19 9.57 5.29
CA LEU A 89 -14.37 10.39 5.01
C LEU A 89 -14.92 10.07 3.62
N LYS A 90 -14.05 9.95 2.61
CA LYS A 90 -14.47 9.58 1.27
C LYS A 90 -15.15 8.21 1.25
N TRP A 91 -14.61 7.25 1.96
CA TRP A 91 -15.20 5.91 2.05
C TRP A 91 -16.56 5.92 2.72
N SER A 92 -16.79 6.84 3.68
CA SER A 92 -18.10 6.97 4.36
C SER A 92 -19.21 7.45 3.43
N PHE A 93 -18.87 8.01 2.26
CA PHE A 93 -19.87 8.45 1.26
C PHE A 93 -20.36 7.33 0.35
N MET A 94 -19.79 6.13 0.45
CA MET A 94 -20.25 4.99 -0.35
C MET A 94 -21.71 4.67 -0.06
N PRO A 95 -22.58 4.56 -1.09
CA PRO A 95 -23.98 4.24 -0.87
C PRO A 95 -24.16 2.88 -0.17
N ARG A 96 -24.90 2.88 0.94
CA ARG A 96 -25.13 1.66 1.73
C ARG A 96 -26.16 0.73 1.11
N GLN A 97 -27.17 1.30 0.49
CA GLN A 97 -28.31 0.58 -0.05
C GLN A 97 -28.26 0.50 -1.58
N PHE A 98 -27.10 0.36 -2.13
CA PHE A 98 -26.94 0.17 -3.56
C PHE A 98 -27.31 -1.26 -3.94
N PRO A 99 -28.28 -1.47 -4.91
CA PRO A 99 -28.81 -2.80 -5.19
C PRO A 99 -27.87 -3.69 -6.03
N GLY A 100 -26.82 -3.12 -6.59
CA GLY A 100 -25.89 -3.83 -7.46
C GLY A 100 -24.55 -4.13 -6.80
N GLN A 101 -23.64 -4.72 -7.58
CA GLN A 101 -22.26 -4.96 -7.16
C GLN A 101 -21.52 -3.64 -7.00
N LYS A 102 -20.75 -3.51 -5.93
CA LYS A 102 -19.82 -2.40 -5.72
C LYS A 102 -18.40 -2.88 -6.01
N TYR A 103 -17.64 -2.04 -6.70
CA TYR A 103 -16.28 -2.32 -7.10
C TYR A 103 -15.28 -1.36 -6.45
#